data_b4594e0b599dc1c82f41c494afc8b825
#
_entry.id   b4594e0b599dc1c82f41c494afc8b825
#
_cell.length_a   1.000
_cell.length_b   1.000
_cell.length_c   1.000
_cell.angle_alpha   90.00
_cell.angle_beta   90.00
_cell.angle_gamma   90.00
#
_symmetry.space_group_name_H-M   'P 1'
#
loop_
_entity.id
_entity.type
_entity.pdbx_description
1 polymer ?
#
loop_
_entity_poly.entity_id
_entity_poly.type
_entity_poly.pdbx_seq_one_letter_code
_entity_poly.pdbx_strand_id
1 'polypeptide(L)'
;GKSGSGLDAIQYYKSNDWENLTKYCLEDVKVTREVYEYGLDHGYIWYNNSGQKEKIVARWKKSGASTVEEIVKDALRNGEQLEIDYIDEQGKTSRRKIDIQNINGNKIKAFCYLRDAIRIFDLDKIKKAQVVGKMKSWQNSLL
;
A
#
# COMPACT_ATOMS: atom_id res chain seq x y z
N GLY A 1 9.10 -16.62 18.18
CA GLY A 1 8.53 -15.62 19.08
C GLY A 1 9.59 -14.96 19.91
N LYS A 2 9.36 -13.75 20.41
CA LYS A 2 10.28 -12.99 21.23
C LYS A 2 10.61 -13.73 22.53
N SER A 3 11.89 -13.84 22.87
CA SER A 3 12.37 -14.51 24.07
C SER A 3 12.74 -13.50 25.17
N GLY A 4 11.80 -12.73 25.70
CA GLY A 4 12.08 -11.79 26.78
C GLY A 4 11.03 -10.69 26.91
N SER A 5 11.04 -10.00 28.04
CA SER A 5 10.18 -8.84 28.33
C SER A 5 10.97 -7.54 28.24
N GLY A 6 10.28 -6.40 28.06
CA GLY A 6 10.94 -5.08 28.11
C GLY A 6 11.65 -4.79 29.45
N LEU A 7 11.30 -5.51 30.50
CA LEU A 7 11.95 -5.41 31.80
C LEU A 7 13.38 -6.00 31.78
N ASP A 8 13.61 -7.02 30.96
CA ASP A 8 14.93 -7.65 30.82
C ASP A 8 15.93 -6.67 30.19
N ALA A 9 15.52 -5.87 29.22
CA ALA A 9 16.36 -4.83 28.63
C ALA A 9 16.79 -3.76 29.64
N ILE A 10 15.88 -3.37 30.54
CA ILE A 10 16.20 -2.42 31.63
C ILE A 10 17.22 -3.03 32.59
N GLN A 11 17.10 -4.32 32.86
CA GLN A 11 18.02 -5.02 33.77
C GLN A 11 19.40 -5.15 33.14
N TYR A 12 19.50 -5.54 31.84
CA TYR A 12 20.78 -5.57 31.12
C TYR A 12 21.47 -4.21 31.09
N TYR A 13 20.69 -3.14 30.84
CA TYR A 13 21.24 -1.78 30.88
C TYR A 13 21.81 -1.42 32.29
N LYS A 14 21.06 -1.70 33.36
CA LYS A 14 21.48 -1.40 34.74
C LYS A 14 22.69 -2.19 35.18
N SER A 15 22.85 -3.42 34.68
CA SER A 15 24.02 -4.29 35.00
C SER A 15 25.19 -4.07 34.04
N ASN A 16 25.14 -3.12 33.13
CA ASN A 16 26.12 -2.91 32.05
C ASN A 16 26.37 -4.15 31.18
N ASP A 17 25.36 -5.01 31.05
CA ASP A 17 25.39 -6.19 30.18
C ASP A 17 25.03 -5.81 28.75
N TRP A 18 26.00 -5.20 28.07
CA TRP A 18 25.81 -4.67 26.70
C TRP A 18 25.63 -5.77 25.68
N GLU A 19 26.17 -6.95 25.90
CA GLU A 19 26.04 -8.09 25.00
C GLU A 19 24.57 -8.56 24.92
N ASN A 20 23.98 -8.85 26.08
CA ASN A 20 22.59 -9.30 26.15
C ASN A 20 21.61 -8.18 25.76
N LEU A 21 21.90 -6.93 26.10
CA LEU A 21 21.09 -5.79 25.64
C LEU A 21 21.09 -5.66 24.12
N THR A 22 22.27 -5.78 23.50
CA THR A 22 22.38 -5.72 22.02
C THR A 22 21.62 -6.85 21.37
N LYS A 23 21.76 -8.08 21.88
CA LYS A 23 21.03 -9.26 21.38
C LYS A 23 19.53 -9.07 21.49
N TYR A 24 19.05 -8.58 22.62
CA TYR A 24 17.64 -8.28 22.84
C TYR A 24 17.11 -7.25 21.84
N CYS A 25 17.84 -6.14 21.63
CA CYS A 25 17.45 -5.11 20.66
C CYS A 25 17.41 -5.64 19.22
N LEU A 26 18.37 -6.48 18.84
CA LEU A 26 18.38 -7.10 17.50
C LEU A 26 17.19 -8.06 17.29
N GLU A 27 16.82 -8.85 18.30
CA GLU A 27 15.62 -9.69 18.26
C GLU A 27 14.34 -8.84 18.11
N ASP A 28 14.22 -7.72 18.81
CA ASP A 28 13.07 -6.81 18.69
C ASP A 28 12.95 -6.24 17.28
N VAL A 29 14.05 -5.77 16.72
CA VAL A 29 14.08 -5.27 15.34
C VAL A 29 13.68 -6.36 14.34
N LYS A 30 14.21 -7.58 14.53
CA LYS A 30 13.88 -8.72 13.64
C LYS A 30 12.40 -9.07 13.70
N VAL A 31 11.81 -9.22 14.88
CA VAL A 31 10.38 -9.54 15.04
C VAL A 31 9.50 -8.43 14.47
N THR A 32 9.84 -7.16 14.74
CA THR A 32 9.12 -6.02 14.20
C THR A 32 9.14 -6.01 12.66
N ARG A 33 10.29 -6.31 12.08
CA ARG A 33 10.46 -6.42 10.63
C ARG A 33 9.61 -7.56 10.06
N GLU A 34 9.63 -8.74 10.66
CA GLU A 34 8.84 -9.89 10.21
C GLU A 34 7.33 -9.59 10.23
N VAL A 35 6.83 -8.93 11.28
CA VAL A 35 5.42 -8.49 11.37
C VAL A 35 5.09 -7.47 10.29
N TYR A 36 5.98 -6.51 10.05
CA TYR A 36 5.80 -5.50 9.00
C TYR A 36 5.78 -6.12 7.60
N GLU A 37 6.75 -6.97 7.28
CA GLU A 37 6.82 -7.67 5.99
C GLU A 37 5.58 -8.55 5.78
N TYR A 38 5.15 -9.29 6.81
CA TYR A 38 3.91 -10.07 6.75
C TYR A 38 2.68 -9.20 6.45
N GLY A 39 2.55 -8.06 7.12
CA GLY A 39 1.47 -7.10 6.88
C GLY A 39 1.49 -6.49 5.48
N LEU A 40 2.68 -6.23 4.91
CA LEU A 40 2.85 -5.77 3.53
C LEU A 40 2.39 -6.82 2.50
N ASP A 41 2.75 -8.08 2.72
CA ASP A 41 2.48 -9.15 1.77
C ASP A 41 1.02 -9.63 1.81
N HIS A 42 0.41 -9.63 3.01
CA HIS A 42 -0.93 -10.19 3.22
C HIS A 42 -2.04 -9.11 3.37
N GLY A 43 -1.67 -7.86 3.62
CA GLY A 43 -2.63 -6.77 3.89
C GLY A 43 -3.29 -6.84 5.25
N TYR A 44 -2.82 -7.72 6.15
CA TYR A 44 -3.28 -7.84 7.52
C TYR A 44 -2.20 -8.47 8.41
N ILE A 45 -2.33 -8.27 9.72
CA ILE A 45 -1.57 -8.99 10.73
C ILE A 45 -2.51 -9.74 11.67
N TRP A 46 -2.00 -10.81 12.30
CA TRP A 46 -2.71 -11.52 13.35
C TRP A 46 -2.36 -10.93 14.71
N TYR A 47 -3.37 -10.67 15.50
CA TYR A 47 -3.26 -10.23 16.88
C TYR A 47 -3.93 -11.26 17.79
N ASN A 48 -3.29 -11.57 18.92
CA ASN A 48 -3.85 -12.46 19.91
C ASN A 48 -4.48 -11.61 21.04
N ASN A 49 -5.81 -11.61 21.10
CA ASN A 49 -6.56 -10.93 22.14
C ASN A 49 -7.07 -11.99 23.12
N SER A 50 -6.39 -12.13 24.26
CA SER A 50 -6.80 -13.04 25.35
C SER A 50 -7.08 -14.49 24.90
N GLY A 51 -6.28 -15.01 23.97
CA GLY A 51 -6.42 -16.37 23.43
C GLY A 51 -7.22 -16.47 22.12
N GLN A 52 -7.85 -15.41 21.68
CA GLN A 52 -8.54 -15.35 20.39
C GLN A 52 -7.66 -14.66 19.34
N LYS A 53 -7.54 -15.28 18.17
CA LYS A 53 -6.83 -14.68 17.03
C LYS A 53 -7.75 -13.74 16.28
N GLU A 54 -7.39 -12.48 16.21
CA GLU A 54 -8.10 -11.44 15.46
C GLU A 54 -7.24 -10.93 14.31
N LYS A 55 -7.88 -10.51 13.22
CA LYS A 55 -7.22 -9.86 12.09
C LYS A 55 -7.24 -8.35 12.25
N ILE A 56 -6.05 -7.72 12.16
CA ILE A 56 -5.92 -6.27 12.02
C ILE A 56 -5.53 -5.98 10.57
N VAL A 57 -6.33 -5.18 9.87
CA VAL A 57 -6.04 -4.78 8.49
C VAL A 57 -4.82 -3.86 8.47
N ALA A 58 -3.76 -4.30 7.79
CA ALA A 58 -2.52 -3.54 7.61
C ALA A 58 -2.55 -2.86 6.24
N ARG A 59 -2.86 -1.58 6.20
CA ARG A 59 -2.82 -0.75 4.98
C ARG A 59 -1.46 -0.10 4.79
N TRP A 60 -0.41 -0.88 4.99
CA TRP A 60 0.95 -0.39 4.86
C TRP A 60 1.34 -0.31 3.38
N LYS A 61 2.13 0.69 3.04
CA LYS A 61 2.73 0.82 1.70
C LYS A 61 4.21 0.46 1.79
N LYS A 62 4.72 -0.28 0.80
CA LYS A 62 6.17 -0.52 0.71
C LYS A 62 6.88 0.84 0.68
N SER A 63 7.85 1.03 1.57
CA SER A 63 8.72 2.20 1.54
C SER A 63 9.65 2.10 0.34
N GLY A 64 9.37 2.88 -0.67
CA GLY A 64 10.04 2.97 -1.96
C GLY A 64 9.15 3.76 -2.90
N ALA A 65 9.69 4.33 -3.95
CA ALA A 65 8.87 4.96 -4.99
C ALA A 65 7.98 3.87 -5.60
N SER A 66 6.68 3.86 -5.21
CA SER A 66 5.71 2.92 -5.79
C SER A 66 5.74 3.06 -7.30
N THR A 67 5.83 1.96 -8.01
CA THR A 67 5.71 1.97 -9.47
C THR A 67 4.33 2.47 -9.88
N VAL A 68 4.21 3.02 -11.08
CA VAL A 68 2.90 3.43 -11.63
C VAL A 68 1.90 2.28 -11.56
N GLU A 69 2.35 1.06 -11.85
CA GLU A 69 1.51 -0.13 -11.81
C GLU A 69 0.98 -0.44 -10.40
N GLU A 70 1.82 -0.33 -9.38
CA GLU A 70 1.40 -0.52 -7.97
C GLU A 70 0.40 0.54 -7.54
N ILE A 71 0.64 1.82 -7.87
CA ILE A 71 -0.28 2.92 -7.56
C ILE A 71 -1.65 2.68 -8.20
N VAL A 72 -1.68 2.25 -9.46
CA VAL A 72 -2.90 1.98 -10.21
C VAL A 72 -3.67 0.81 -9.61
N LYS A 73 -3.00 -0.30 -9.27
CA LYS A 73 -3.63 -1.46 -8.64
C LYS A 73 -4.17 -1.15 -7.24
N ASP A 74 -3.43 -0.39 -6.46
CA ASP A 74 -3.85 0.02 -5.11
C ASP A 74 -5.03 0.98 -5.16
N ALA A 75 -5.04 1.93 -6.10
CA ALA A 75 -6.16 2.85 -6.30
C ALA A 75 -7.46 2.13 -6.65
N LEU A 76 -7.40 1.12 -7.54
CA LEU A 76 -8.58 0.29 -7.84
C LEU A 76 -9.06 -0.47 -6.59
N ARG A 77 -8.14 -1.09 -5.85
CA ARG A 77 -8.45 -1.88 -4.65
C ARG A 77 -9.05 -1.04 -3.52
N ASN A 78 -8.58 0.20 -3.38
CA ASN A 78 -8.99 1.11 -2.31
C ASN A 78 -10.13 2.08 -2.70
N GLY A 79 -10.61 2.03 -3.95
CA GLY A 79 -11.61 2.98 -4.45
C GLY A 79 -11.08 4.42 -4.46
N GLU A 80 -9.86 4.62 -4.94
CA GLU A 80 -9.18 5.92 -4.94
C GLU A 80 -9.14 6.53 -6.35
N GLN A 81 -9.36 7.85 -6.40
CA GLN A 81 -9.22 8.64 -7.62
C GLN A 81 -7.76 8.94 -7.90
N LEU A 82 -7.33 8.76 -9.13
CA LEU A 82 -5.99 9.07 -9.60
C LEU A 82 -5.94 10.32 -10.47
N GLU A 83 -4.84 11.05 -10.34
CA GLU A 83 -4.35 11.97 -11.35
C GLU A 83 -3.16 11.32 -12.06
N ILE A 84 -3.22 11.25 -13.40
CA ILE A 84 -2.19 10.63 -14.23
C ILE A 84 -1.64 11.60 -15.27
N ASP A 85 -0.34 11.51 -15.54
CA ASP A 85 0.28 12.08 -16.74
C ASP A 85 0.33 10.99 -17.83
N TYR A 86 -0.48 11.14 -18.87
CA TYR A 86 -0.69 10.17 -19.93
C TYR A 86 -0.17 10.65 -21.28
N ILE A 87 0.56 9.81 -21.99
CA ILE A 87 1.02 10.07 -23.35
C ILE A 87 0.07 9.41 -24.34
N ASP A 88 -0.50 10.21 -25.29
CA ASP A 88 -1.35 9.68 -26.35
C ASP A 88 -0.53 9.08 -27.51
N GLU A 89 -1.23 8.57 -28.53
CA GLU A 89 -0.59 7.96 -29.70
C GLU A 89 0.21 8.96 -30.54
N GLN A 90 -0.05 10.24 -30.39
CA GLN A 90 0.65 11.33 -31.06
C GLN A 90 1.86 11.83 -30.25
N GLY A 91 2.15 11.19 -29.11
CA GLY A 91 3.25 11.58 -28.22
C GLY A 91 2.96 12.79 -27.33
N LYS A 92 1.72 13.30 -27.33
CA LYS A 92 1.33 14.44 -26.51
C LYS A 92 1.00 14.02 -25.09
N THR A 93 1.65 14.64 -24.11
CA THR A 93 1.36 14.42 -22.70
C THR A 93 0.16 15.25 -22.27
N SER A 94 -0.73 14.64 -21.50
CA SER A 94 -1.89 15.29 -20.91
C SER A 94 -2.12 14.79 -19.48
N ARG A 95 -2.46 15.72 -18.57
CA ARG A 95 -2.83 15.40 -17.20
C ARG A 95 -4.32 15.10 -17.11
N ARG A 96 -4.67 13.98 -16.48
CA ARG A 96 -6.04 13.50 -16.41
C ARG A 96 -6.37 12.99 -15.02
N LYS A 97 -7.56 13.33 -14.53
CA LYS A 97 -8.16 12.67 -13.37
C LYS A 97 -9.00 11.49 -13.86
N ILE A 98 -8.82 10.34 -13.21
CA ILE A 98 -9.51 9.11 -13.58
C ILE A 98 -9.99 8.35 -12.35
N ASP A 99 -11.14 7.68 -12.49
CA ASP A 99 -11.65 6.69 -11.54
C ASP A 99 -11.58 5.31 -12.21
N ILE A 100 -10.72 4.44 -11.68
CA ILE A 100 -10.46 3.13 -12.28
C ILE A 100 -11.64 2.20 -11.99
N GLN A 101 -12.17 1.57 -13.03
CA GLN A 101 -13.24 0.57 -12.93
C GLN A 101 -12.71 -0.86 -13.01
N ASN A 102 -11.72 -1.09 -13.88
CA ASN A 102 -11.14 -2.43 -14.09
C ASN A 102 -9.74 -2.33 -14.69
N ILE A 103 -8.93 -3.35 -14.43
CA ILE A 103 -7.60 -3.54 -15.01
C ILE A 103 -7.56 -4.93 -15.63
N ASN A 104 -7.19 -4.99 -16.91
CA ASN A 104 -6.99 -6.24 -17.63
C ASN A 104 -5.64 -6.20 -18.36
N GLY A 105 -4.64 -6.87 -17.80
CA GLY A 105 -3.26 -6.80 -18.27
C GLY A 105 -2.76 -5.36 -18.32
N ASN A 106 -2.35 -4.90 -19.49
CA ASN A 106 -1.86 -3.52 -19.73
C ASN A 106 -2.99 -2.48 -19.95
N LYS A 107 -4.26 -2.90 -19.97
CA LYS A 107 -5.42 -2.02 -20.26
C LYS A 107 -6.14 -1.66 -18.97
N ILE A 108 -6.36 -0.37 -18.77
CA ILE A 108 -7.09 0.21 -17.64
C ILE A 108 -8.37 0.82 -18.16
N LYS A 109 -9.53 0.27 -17.77
CA LYS A 109 -10.84 0.88 -18.00
C LYS A 109 -11.11 1.85 -16.86
N ALA A 110 -11.30 3.14 -17.19
CA ALA A 110 -11.53 4.16 -16.18
C ALA A 110 -12.45 5.28 -16.71
N PHE A 111 -13.20 5.92 -15.81
CA PHE A 111 -13.88 7.16 -16.11
C PHE A 111 -12.87 8.30 -16.16
N CYS A 112 -12.85 9.06 -17.23
CA CYS A 112 -11.94 10.16 -17.47
C CYS A 112 -12.68 11.50 -17.33
N TYR A 113 -12.37 12.25 -16.28
CA TYR A 113 -13.03 13.55 -16.02
C TYR A 113 -12.74 14.61 -17.09
N LEU A 114 -11.59 14.55 -17.77
CA LEU A 114 -11.27 15.49 -18.85
C LEU A 114 -12.16 15.28 -20.09
N ARG A 115 -12.68 14.07 -20.30
CA ARG A 115 -13.50 13.71 -21.46
C ARG A 115 -14.94 13.42 -21.08
N ASP A 116 -15.25 13.44 -19.79
CA ASP A 116 -16.56 13.10 -19.21
C ASP A 116 -17.12 11.75 -19.75
N ALA A 117 -16.23 10.76 -19.85
CA ALA A 117 -16.54 9.46 -20.44
C ALA A 117 -15.62 8.34 -19.94
N ILE A 118 -16.13 7.09 -20.05
CA ILE A 118 -15.31 5.89 -19.83
C ILE A 118 -14.31 5.76 -20.98
N ARG A 119 -13.04 5.54 -20.62
CA ARG A 119 -11.92 5.38 -21.55
C ARG A 119 -11.05 4.19 -21.16
N ILE A 120 -10.32 3.68 -22.15
CA ILE A 120 -9.27 2.68 -21.95
C ILE A 120 -7.93 3.38 -22.05
N PHE A 121 -7.09 3.17 -21.04
CA PHE A 121 -5.72 3.67 -20.96
C PHE A 121 -4.75 2.51 -21.03
N ASP A 122 -3.61 2.72 -21.67
CA ASP A 122 -2.47 1.79 -21.64
C ASP A 122 -1.60 2.12 -20.45
N LEU A 123 -1.31 1.13 -19.62
CA LEU A 123 -0.51 1.31 -18.39
C LEU A 123 0.90 1.84 -18.70
N ASP A 124 1.53 1.34 -19.75
CA ASP A 124 2.85 1.75 -20.21
C ASP A 124 2.92 3.19 -20.72
N LYS A 125 1.78 3.77 -21.11
CA LYS A 125 1.67 5.18 -21.50
C LYS A 125 1.43 6.14 -20.34
N ILE A 126 1.26 5.62 -19.12
CA ILE A 126 1.18 6.44 -17.90
C ILE A 126 2.59 6.70 -17.39
N LYS A 127 3.02 7.96 -17.40
CA LYS A 127 4.35 8.37 -16.94
C LYS A 127 4.40 8.65 -15.45
N LYS A 128 3.28 9.10 -14.89
CA LYS A 128 3.14 9.41 -13.47
C LYS A 128 1.71 9.14 -13.02
N ALA A 129 1.55 8.65 -11.82
CA ALA A 129 0.27 8.47 -11.16
C ALA A 129 0.36 8.94 -9.72
N GLN A 130 -0.69 9.60 -9.23
CA GLN A 130 -0.80 9.98 -7.83
C GLN A 130 -2.25 9.93 -7.37
N VAL A 131 -2.48 9.53 -6.12
CA VAL A 131 -3.79 9.54 -5.50
C VAL A 131 -4.17 10.99 -5.18
N VAL A 132 -5.38 11.42 -5.61
CA VAL A 132 -5.88 12.78 -5.39
C VAL A 132 -7.20 12.82 -4.62
N GLY A 133 -7.80 11.66 -4.30
CA GLY A 133 -9.02 11.60 -3.54
C GLY A 133 -9.66 10.21 -3.54
N LYS A 134 -10.93 10.16 -3.19
CA LYS A 134 -11.77 8.96 -3.30
C LYS A 134 -12.62 9.04 -4.55
N MET A 135 -12.93 7.88 -5.15
CA MET A 135 -13.86 7.80 -6.26
C MET A 135 -15.25 8.29 -5.85
N LYS A 136 -15.96 8.96 -6.76
CA LYS A 136 -17.32 9.41 -6.51
C LYS A 136 -18.28 8.22 -6.53
N SER A 137 -19.21 8.17 -5.57
CA SER A 137 -20.14 7.06 -5.37
C SER A 137 -21.21 6.89 -6.47
N TRP A 138 -21.33 7.83 -7.42
CA TRP A 138 -22.34 7.78 -8.48
C TRP A 138 -22.14 6.66 -9.51
N GLN A 139 -21.00 5.98 -9.50
CA GLN A 139 -20.71 4.86 -10.42
C GLN A 139 -21.50 3.59 -10.11
N ASN A 140 -22.17 3.50 -8.96
CA ASN A 140 -23.00 2.34 -8.57
C ASN A 140 -24.48 2.45 -8.99
N SER A 141 -24.87 3.49 -9.73
CA SER A 141 -26.28 3.73 -10.10
C SER A 141 -26.64 3.30 -11.54
N LEU A 142 -25.76 2.55 -12.20
CA LEU A 142 -26.01 1.99 -13.54
C LEU A 142 -25.91 0.46 -13.50
N LEU A 143 -26.78 -0.16 -12.71
CA LEU A 143 -27.20 -1.56 -12.84
C LEU A 143 -28.71 -1.61 -13.01
#